data_a47ad5af50caa78c859bc1698586edb1
#
_entry.id   a47ad5af50caa78c859bc1698586edb1
#
_cell.length_a   1.000
_cell.length_b   1.000
_cell.length_c   1.000
_cell.angle_alpha   90.00
_cell.angle_beta   90.00
_cell.angle_gamma   90.00
#
_symmetry.space_group_name_H-M   'P 1'
#
loop_
_entity.id
_entity.type
_entity.pdbx_description
1 polymer ?
#
loop_
_entity_poly.entity_id
_entity_poly.type
_entity_poly.pdbx_seq_one_letter_code
_entity_poly.pdbx_strand_id
1 'polypeptide(L)'
;MQIIIPMSGFGERFRAAGYTIPKPLIEVEGRPIIQHVVEMFSNEDDFIFICNEDHLLNPEYKMKSILQDVALNSSIVSVKPHKLGPVYAVMQALDEINLQKPTIVNYCDFTCYWNYGHFKNFAKRVKADGIIPSYRGFHPHTLW
;
A
#
# COMPACT_ATOMS: atom_id res chain seq x y z
N MET A 1 0.70 -14.61 0.19
CA MET A 1 0.50 -13.86 -1.08
C MET A 1 1.52 -12.73 -1.08
N GLN A 2 1.87 -12.21 -2.25
CA GLN A 2 2.69 -10.99 -2.33
C GLN A 2 1.78 -9.77 -2.22
N ILE A 3 2.12 -8.80 -1.39
CA ILE A 3 1.32 -7.59 -1.16
C ILE A 3 2.11 -6.38 -1.65
N ILE A 4 1.62 -5.71 -2.68
CA ILE A 4 2.25 -4.53 -3.27
C ILE A 4 1.51 -3.29 -2.80
N ILE A 5 2.24 -2.35 -2.22
CA ILE A 5 1.68 -1.09 -1.72
C ILE A 5 2.39 0.09 -2.41
N PRO A 6 1.80 0.62 -3.52
CA PRO A 6 2.31 1.83 -4.15
C PRO A 6 2.01 3.04 -3.27
N MET A 7 3.06 3.75 -2.88
CA MET A 7 3.02 4.89 -1.97
C MET A 7 3.97 6.02 -2.40
N SER A 8 4.24 6.12 -3.70
CA SER A 8 5.12 7.13 -4.30
C SER A 8 4.47 8.50 -4.53
N GLY A 9 3.18 8.64 -4.23
CA GLY A 9 2.43 9.87 -4.44
C GLY A 9 2.90 11.03 -3.56
N PHE A 10 2.76 12.27 -4.05
CA PHE A 10 3.18 13.48 -3.33
C PHE A 10 2.31 13.86 -2.13
N GLY A 11 1.09 13.33 -2.04
CA GLY A 11 0.16 13.68 -0.96
C GLY A 11 -0.30 15.14 -0.99
N GLU A 12 -0.45 15.75 -2.16
CA GLU A 12 -0.72 17.20 -2.33
C GLU A 12 -1.93 17.68 -1.51
N ARG A 13 -3.02 16.90 -1.43
CA ARG A 13 -4.20 17.24 -0.62
C ARG A 13 -3.89 17.31 0.87
N PHE A 14 -3.06 16.39 1.36
CA PHE A 14 -2.64 16.35 2.76
C PHE A 14 -1.68 17.50 3.08
N ARG A 15 -0.77 17.83 2.17
CA ARG A 15 0.10 19.01 2.30
C ARG A 15 -0.71 20.29 2.33
N ALA A 16 -1.72 20.44 1.48
CA ALA A 16 -2.63 21.56 1.47
C ALA A 16 -3.44 21.67 2.78
N ALA A 17 -3.70 20.54 3.45
CA ALA A 17 -4.33 20.49 4.76
C ALA A 17 -3.36 20.68 5.95
N GLY A 18 -2.08 20.99 5.68
CA GLY A 18 -1.08 21.31 6.71
C GLY A 18 -0.23 20.13 7.20
N TYR A 19 -0.38 18.94 6.62
CA TYR A 19 0.48 17.80 6.97
C TYR A 19 1.87 17.97 6.34
N THR A 20 2.91 17.81 7.15
CA THR A 20 4.32 17.96 6.73
C THR A 20 5.00 16.62 6.44
N ILE A 21 4.39 15.51 6.86
CA ILE A 21 4.92 14.15 6.67
C ILE A 21 4.19 13.42 5.53
N PRO A 22 4.82 12.41 4.89
CA PRO A 22 4.18 11.59 3.87
C PRO A 22 2.92 10.89 4.40
N LYS A 23 1.88 10.82 3.56
CA LYS A 23 0.58 10.25 3.90
C LYS A 23 0.61 8.89 4.62
N PRO A 24 1.43 7.89 4.20
CA PRO A 24 1.48 6.61 4.88
C PRO A 24 1.98 6.67 6.32
N LEU A 25 2.71 7.74 6.67
CA LEU A 25 3.29 7.95 7.99
C LEU A 25 2.43 8.80 8.93
N ILE A 26 1.33 9.38 8.44
CA ILE A 26 0.39 10.10 9.27
C ILE A 26 -0.19 9.14 10.31
N GLU A 27 -0.19 9.57 11.57
CA GLU A 27 -0.71 8.73 12.66
C GLU A 27 -2.22 8.80 12.77
N VAL A 28 -2.81 7.63 12.93
CA VAL A 28 -4.21 7.43 13.28
C VAL A 28 -4.22 6.51 14.50
N GLU A 29 -4.84 6.93 15.58
CA GLU A 29 -4.86 6.17 16.84
C GLU A 29 -3.47 5.81 17.37
N GLY A 30 -2.50 6.74 17.20
CA GLY A 30 -1.11 6.57 17.67
C GLY A 30 -0.25 5.61 16.84
N ARG A 31 -0.70 5.23 15.65
CA ARG A 31 0.02 4.33 14.73
C ARG A 31 -0.01 4.88 13.30
N PRO A 32 1.07 4.72 12.51
CA PRO A 32 1.08 5.19 11.15
C PRO A 32 0.01 4.49 10.30
N ILE A 33 -0.59 5.21 9.37
CA ILE A 33 -1.62 4.67 8.46
C ILE A 33 -1.15 3.36 7.81
N ILE A 34 0.11 3.28 7.40
CA ILE A 34 0.65 2.08 6.76
C ILE A 34 0.59 0.84 7.65
N GLN A 35 0.69 0.99 8.96
CA GLN A 35 0.56 -0.14 9.89
C GLN A 35 -0.86 -0.71 9.86
N HIS A 36 -1.88 0.14 9.87
CA HIS A 36 -3.28 -0.31 9.74
C HIS A 36 -3.52 -1.04 8.42
N VAL A 37 -2.84 -0.63 7.34
CA VAL A 37 -2.92 -1.30 6.03
C VAL A 37 -2.27 -2.69 6.08
N VAL A 38 -1.07 -2.80 6.64
CA VAL A 38 -0.36 -4.08 6.75
C VAL A 38 -1.14 -5.10 7.59
N GLU A 39 -1.74 -4.65 8.69
CA GLU A 39 -2.53 -5.49 9.60
C GLU A 39 -3.78 -6.13 8.96
N MET A 40 -4.26 -5.59 7.82
CA MET A 40 -5.35 -6.23 7.06
C MET A 40 -4.97 -7.60 6.47
N PHE A 41 -3.69 -7.85 6.27
CA PHE A 41 -3.16 -9.02 5.58
C PHE A 41 -2.52 -9.99 6.59
N SER A 42 -3.33 -10.50 7.49
CA SER A 42 -2.86 -11.41 8.55
C SER A 42 -2.12 -12.63 7.99
N ASN A 43 -0.96 -12.94 8.59
CA ASN A 43 -0.06 -14.03 8.20
C ASN A 43 0.57 -13.89 6.80
N GLU A 44 0.64 -12.70 6.25
CA GLU A 44 1.51 -12.41 5.11
C GLU A 44 2.76 -11.68 5.60
N ASP A 45 3.88 -11.98 4.96
CA ASP A 45 5.20 -11.40 5.24
C ASP A 45 5.93 -10.91 3.99
N ASP A 46 5.34 -11.13 2.82
CA ASP A 46 5.90 -10.74 1.51
C ASP A 46 5.28 -9.41 1.06
N PHE A 47 5.78 -8.32 1.63
CA PHE A 47 5.35 -6.95 1.30
C PHE A 47 6.36 -6.24 0.41
N ILE A 48 5.87 -5.52 -0.60
CA ILE A 48 6.66 -4.64 -1.47
C ILE A 48 6.10 -3.22 -1.33
N PHE A 49 6.85 -2.35 -0.67
CA PHE A 49 6.53 -0.93 -0.56
C PHE A 49 7.22 -0.14 -1.69
N ILE A 50 6.44 0.47 -2.57
CA ILE A 50 6.97 1.29 -3.67
C ILE A 50 6.90 2.76 -3.26
N CYS A 51 8.04 3.30 -2.89
CA CYS A 51 8.18 4.58 -2.23
C CYS A 51 8.72 5.67 -3.15
N ASN A 52 8.32 6.90 -2.89
CA ASN A 52 8.94 8.08 -3.48
C ASN A 52 10.38 8.24 -2.96
N GLU A 53 11.34 8.40 -3.87
CA GLU A 53 12.76 8.57 -3.55
C GLU A 53 13.00 9.74 -2.58
N ASP A 54 12.36 10.88 -2.80
CA ASP A 54 12.51 12.05 -1.92
C ASP A 54 12.04 11.77 -0.48
N HIS A 55 11.01 10.94 -0.33
CA HIS A 55 10.53 10.54 1.00
C HIS A 55 11.50 9.58 1.70
N LEU A 56 12.15 8.69 0.95
CA LEU A 56 13.15 7.77 1.51
C LEU A 56 14.46 8.46 1.88
N LEU A 57 14.83 9.50 1.13
CA LEU A 57 16.05 10.27 1.34
C LEU A 57 15.94 11.29 2.48
N ASN A 58 14.71 11.70 2.84
CA ASN A 58 14.52 12.64 3.95
C ASN A 58 14.65 11.91 5.30
N PRO A 59 15.72 12.21 6.09
CA PRO A 59 15.96 11.51 7.35
C PRO A 59 14.92 11.81 8.43
N GLU A 60 14.21 12.94 8.34
CA GLU A 60 13.18 13.32 9.31
C GLU A 60 11.99 12.38 9.27
N TYR A 61 11.69 11.78 8.11
CA TYR A 61 10.56 10.87 7.95
C TYR A 61 10.83 9.49 8.53
N LYS A 62 12.09 9.08 8.68
CA LYS A 62 12.48 7.73 9.14
C LYS A 62 11.73 6.60 8.41
N MET A 63 11.34 6.84 7.16
CA MET A 63 10.42 6.01 6.41
C MET A 63 10.87 4.55 6.32
N LYS A 64 12.16 4.31 6.03
CA LYS A 64 12.71 2.94 5.97
C LYS A 64 12.54 2.19 7.28
N SER A 65 12.89 2.82 8.38
CA SER A 65 12.79 2.21 9.73
C SER A 65 11.35 1.85 10.04
N ILE A 66 10.42 2.79 9.84
CA ILE A 66 9.00 2.57 10.10
C ILE A 66 8.44 1.42 9.24
N LEU A 67 8.80 1.35 7.96
CA LEU A 67 8.32 0.28 7.07
C LEU A 67 8.90 -1.08 7.47
N GLN A 68 10.15 -1.15 7.91
CA GLN A 68 10.76 -2.37 8.44
C GLN A 68 10.16 -2.80 9.77
N ASP A 69 9.77 -1.85 10.62
CA ASP A 69 9.11 -2.16 11.90
C ASP A 69 7.70 -2.73 11.69
N VAL A 70 6.95 -2.26 10.70
CA VAL A 70 5.58 -2.75 10.41
C VAL A 70 5.56 -4.04 9.60
N ALA A 71 6.60 -4.31 8.79
CA ALA A 71 6.74 -5.52 7.97
C ALA A 71 8.22 -5.90 7.83
N LEU A 72 8.72 -6.71 8.75
CA LEU A 72 10.15 -7.02 8.94
C LEU A 72 10.86 -7.53 7.66
N ASN A 73 10.18 -8.37 6.88
CA ASN A 73 10.75 -8.99 5.66
C ASN A 73 10.36 -8.25 4.38
N SER A 74 9.91 -6.99 4.48
CA SER A 74 9.46 -6.23 3.33
C SER A 74 10.58 -5.78 2.40
N SER A 75 10.31 -5.76 1.10
CA SER A 75 11.12 -5.04 0.10
C SER A 75 10.69 -3.58 0.02
N ILE A 76 11.65 -2.67 -0.02
CA ILE A 76 11.42 -1.23 -0.17
C ILE A 76 12.02 -0.79 -1.50
N VAL A 77 11.16 -0.47 -2.46
CA VAL A 77 11.54 -0.04 -3.81
C VAL A 77 11.47 1.47 -3.90
N SER A 78 12.58 2.08 -4.30
CA SER A 78 12.67 3.52 -4.53
C SER A 78 12.31 3.84 -5.98
N VAL A 79 11.35 4.75 -6.18
CA VAL A 79 11.01 5.25 -7.51
C VAL A 79 11.13 6.77 -7.54
N LYS A 80 11.55 7.29 -8.69
CA LYS A 80 11.65 8.74 -8.90
C LYS A 80 10.28 9.38 -8.76
N PRO A 81 10.21 10.61 -8.22
CA PRO A 81 8.95 11.36 -8.12
C PRO A 81 8.25 11.47 -9.48
N HIS A 82 6.94 11.13 -9.53
CA HIS A 82 6.14 11.22 -10.74
C HIS A 82 4.66 11.50 -10.43
N LYS A 83 3.91 11.99 -11.41
CA LYS A 83 2.45 12.22 -11.35
C LYS A 83 1.65 11.24 -12.22
N LEU A 84 2.24 10.12 -12.61
CA LEU A 84 1.65 9.15 -13.56
C LEU A 84 0.76 8.09 -12.89
N GLY A 85 0.56 8.21 -11.59
CA GLY A 85 -0.36 7.35 -10.82
C GLY A 85 0.26 6.04 -10.31
N PRO A 86 -0.52 5.25 -9.54
CA PRO A 86 -0.03 4.07 -8.84
C PRO A 86 0.35 2.92 -9.77
N VAL A 87 -0.32 2.77 -10.92
CA VAL A 87 0.03 1.74 -11.91
C VAL A 87 1.43 1.96 -12.46
N TYR A 88 1.78 3.19 -12.77
CA TYR A 88 3.13 3.52 -13.23
C TYR A 88 4.18 3.22 -12.15
N ALA A 89 3.89 3.51 -10.89
CA ALA A 89 4.78 3.15 -9.79
C ALA A 89 5.03 1.63 -9.73
N VAL A 90 3.98 0.82 -9.84
CA VAL A 90 4.10 -0.65 -9.88
C VAL A 90 4.94 -1.11 -11.08
N MET A 91 4.75 -0.50 -12.25
CA MET A 91 5.57 -0.82 -13.44
C MET A 91 7.06 -0.52 -13.25
N GLN A 92 7.40 0.51 -12.46
CA GLN A 92 8.81 0.83 -12.14
C GLN A 92 9.44 -0.17 -11.16
N ALA A 93 8.63 -0.99 -10.51
CA ALA A 93 9.07 -1.99 -9.52
C ALA A 93 8.96 -3.44 -10.03
N LEU A 94 8.73 -3.65 -11.33
CA LEU A 94 8.46 -4.99 -11.89
C LEU A 94 9.58 -6.00 -11.62
N ASP A 95 10.83 -5.57 -11.58
CA ASP A 95 11.98 -6.43 -11.32
C ASP A 95 11.98 -7.03 -9.90
N GLU A 96 11.30 -6.37 -8.97
CA GLU A 96 11.14 -6.82 -7.58
C GLU A 96 9.87 -7.66 -7.35
N ILE A 97 9.00 -7.76 -8.37
CA ILE A 97 7.72 -8.45 -8.29
C ILE A 97 7.84 -9.87 -8.85
N ASN A 98 7.52 -10.85 -8.02
CA ASN A 98 7.43 -12.22 -8.51
C ASN A 98 6.09 -12.45 -9.24
N LEU A 99 6.12 -12.41 -10.57
CA LEU A 99 4.93 -12.56 -11.42
C LEU A 99 4.29 -13.96 -11.36
N GLN A 100 4.94 -14.94 -10.72
CA GLN A 100 4.39 -16.29 -10.52
C GLN A 100 3.63 -16.43 -9.20
N LYS A 101 3.66 -15.41 -8.35
CA LYS A 101 2.94 -15.42 -7.08
C LYS A 101 1.57 -14.76 -7.21
N PRO A 102 0.53 -15.29 -6.55
CA PRO A 102 -0.71 -14.54 -6.35
C PRO A 102 -0.41 -13.23 -5.62
N THR A 103 -0.84 -12.11 -6.23
CA THR A 103 -0.46 -10.76 -5.80
C THR A 103 -1.70 -9.93 -5.49
N ILE A 104 -1.63 -9.16 -4.41
CA ILE A 104 -2.61 -8.12 -4.09
C ILE A 104 -1.93 -6.76 -4.23
N VAL A 105 -2.59 -5.83 -4.91
CA VAL A 105 -2.21 -4.42 -4.93
C VAL A 105 -3.19 -3.63 -4.08
N ASN A 106 -2.70 -2.96 -3.04
CA ASN A 106 -3.52 -2.16 -2.14
C ASN A 106 -2.98 -0.74 -1.99
N TYR A 107 -3.86 0.25 -1.84
CA TYR A 107 -3.43 1.62 -1.54
C TYR A 107 -2.86 1.73 -0.12
N CYS A 108 -1.90 2.63 0.07
CA CYS A 108 -1.24 2.87 1.35
C CYS A 108 -2.13 3.53 2.42
N ASP A 109 -3.36 3.85 2.08
CA ASP A 109 -4.33 4.56 2.91
C ASP A 109 -5.74 3.97 2.86
N PHE A 110 -5.86 2.79 2.29
CA PHE A 110 -7.12 2.05 2.28
C PHE A 110 -7.08 0.89 3.27
N THR A 111 -8.01 0.89 4.21
CA THR A 111 -8.24 -0.20 5.15
C THR A 111 -9.71 -0.61 5.17
N CYS A 112 -9.98 -1.86 5.51
CA CYS A 112 -11.33 -2.34 5.74
C CYS A 112 -11.33 -3.51 6.74
N TYR A 113 -12.44 -3.70 7.42
CA TYR A 113 -12.68 -4.93 8.17
C TYR A 113 -13.17 -6.01 7.22
N TRP A 114 -12.38 -7.07 7.06
CA TRP A 114 -12.73 -8.19 6.21
C TRP A 114 -12.21 -9.52 6.75
N ASN A 115 -12.79 -10.60 6.28
CA ASN A 115 -12.25 -11.92 6.56
C ASN A 115 -11.22 -12.28 5.48
N TYR A 116 -9.97 -11.92 5.71
CA TYR A 116 -8.88 -12.16 4.75
C TYR A 116 -8.67 -13.64 4.44
N GLY A 117 -8.82 -14.53 5.43
CA GLY A 117 -8.75 -15.97 5.22
C GLY A 117 -9.84 -16.47 4.27
N HIS A 118 -11.07 -15.97 4.44
CA HIS A 118 -12.17 -16.28 3.52
C HIS A 118 -11.91 -15.78 2.10
N PHE A 119 -11.39 -14.55 1.96
CA PHE A 119 -10.99 -14.01 0.66
C PHE A 119 -9.93 -14.88 -0.03
N LYS A 120 -8.88 -15.31 0.67
CA LYS A 120 -7.85 -16.21 0.12
C LYS A 120 -8.44 -17.54 -0.37
N ASN A 121 -9.33 -18.13 0.39
CA ASN A 121 -10.00 -19.38 0.01
C ASN A 121 -10.91 -19.18 -1.21
N PHE A 122 -11.63 -18.07 -1.26
CA PHE A 122 -12.45 -17.70 -2.43
C PHE A 122 -11.57 -17.53 -3.67
N ALA A 123 -10.50 -16.76 -3.59
CA ALA A 123 -9.58 -16.50 -4.69
C ALA A 123 -8.99 -17.81 -5.28
N LYS A 124 -8.56 -18.73 -4.41
CA LYS A 124 -8.07 -20.05 -4.84
C LYS A 124 -9.15 -20.88 -5.56
N ARG A 125 -10.41 -20.79 -5.11
CA ARG A 125 -11.52 -21.59 -5.65
C ARG A 125 -11.99 -21.13 -7.02
N VAL A 126 -12.08 -19.79 -7.22
CA VAL A 126 -12.67 -19.24 -8.47
C VAL A 126 -11.71 -19.30 -9.65
N LYS A 127 -10.40 -19.49 -9.43
CA LYS A 127 -9.37 -19.57 -10.49
C LYS A 127 -9.46 -18.42 -11.51
N ALA A 128 -9.82 -17.22 -11.04
CA ALA A 128 -9.91 -16.04 -11.88
C ALA A 128 -8.52 -15.41 -12.07
N ASP A 129 -8.30 -14.77 -13.21
CA ASP A 129 -7.07 -14.03 -13.49
C ASP A 129 -6.93 -12.75 -12.66
N GLY A 130 -8.08 -12.22 -12.19
CA GLY A 130 -8.12 -11.05 -11.31
C GLY A 130 -9.40 -11.01 -10.48
N ILE A 131 -9.31 -10.42 -9.28
CA ILE A 131 -10.43 -10.27 -8.36
C ILE A 131 -10.39 -8.85 -7.80
N ILE A 132 -11.51 -8.14 -7.88
CA ILE A 132 -11.66 -6.82 -7.29
C ILE A 132 -12.66 -6.93 -6.13
N PRO A 133 -12.20 -6.83 -4.87
CA PRO A 133 -13.09 -6.74 -3.73
C PRO A 133 -13.97 -5.49 -3.83
N SER A 134 -15.26 -5.64 -3.65
CA SER A 134 -16.21 -4.54 -3.64
C SER A 134 -17.08 -4.57 -2.39
N TYR A 135 -17.67 -3.44 -2.07
CA TYR A 135 -18.62 -3.34 -0.96
C TYR A 135 -19.91 -2.65 -1.41
N ARG A 136 -20.97 -2.91 -0.69
CA ARG A 136 -22.21 -2.13 -0.83
C ARG A 136 -22.21 -1.04 0.22
N GLY A 137 -22.23 0.21 -0.22
CA GLY A 137 -22.20 1.33 0.69
C GLY A 137 -22.22 2.66 -0.03
N PHE A 138 -22.34 3.71 0.75
CA PHE A 138 -22.23 5.07 0.26
C PHE A 138 -20.77 5.51 0.28
N HIS A 139 -20.29 6.03 -0.83
CA HIS A 139 -18.97 6.66 -0.91
C HIS A 139 -19.13 8.08 -1.48
N PRO A 140 -18.65 9.13 -0.77
CA PRO A 140 -18.88 10.52 -1.18
C PRO A 140 -18.33 10.86 -2.57
N HIS A 141 -17.32 10.13 -3.06
CA HIS A 141 -16.73 10.32 -4.40
C HIS A 141 -17.41 9.53 -5.53
N THR A 142 -18.45 8.74 -5.23
CA THR A 142 -19.19 7.94 -6.26
C THR A 142 -20.53 8.54 -6.65
N LEU A 143 -20.78 9.79 -6.28
CA LEU A 143 -22.03 10.52 -6.56
C LEU A 143 -21.95 11.40 -7.83
N TRP A 144 -20.97 11.15 -8.69
CA TRP A 144 -20.79 11.91 -9.95
C TRP A 144 -20.95 11.03 -11.16
#